data_64dcfffef2f3a95e44b3488c8c8508da
#
_entry.id   64dcfffef2f3a95e44b3488c8c8508da
#
_cell.length_a   1.000
_cell.length_b   1.000
_cell.length_c   1.000
_cell.angle_alpha   90.00
_cell.angle_beta   90.00
_cell.angle_gamma   90.00
#
_symmetry.space_group_name_H-M   'P 1'
#
loop_
_entity.id
_entity.type
_entity.pdbx_description
1 polymer ?
#
loop_
_entity_poly.entity_id
_entity_poly.type
_entity_poly.pdbx_seq_one_letter_code
_entity_poly.pdbx_strand_id
1 'polypeptide(L)'
;MRVPRVGERAERSMTVTDEQIEAFARLSGDRNPVHFDDGFARRIGFDGHIAHGAVTASLLSALLGMDLPGPGSVFLEQRVRFLAPVRPGDTITGTLEVTKVRPDKPIVTLRAEIANQAGARVADGELVVLMRDPAAG
;
A
#
# COMPACT_ATOMS: atom_id res chain seq x y z
N MET A 1 -6.57 5.03 23.43
CA MET A 1 -5.82 4.64 22.21
C MET A 1 -4.65 3.75 22.62
N ARG A 2 -4.45 2.69 21.89
CA ARG A 2 -3.35 1.77 22.17
C ARG A 2 -2.24 1.94 21.13
N VAL A 3 -1.00 2.15 21.61
CA VAL A 3 0.18 2.10 20.74
C VAL A 3 0.53 0.62 20.53
N PRO A 4 0.70 0.17 19.29
CA PRO A 4 1.03 -1.24 19.03
C PRO A 4 2.42 -1.61 19.56
N ARG A 5 2.67 -2.92 19.66
CA ARG A 5 3.96 -3.46 20.12
C ARG A 5 4.75 -3.98 18.93
N VAL A 6 6.06 -3.97 19.07
CA VAL A 6 6.96 -4.63 18.11
C VAL A 6 6.54 -6.08 17.94
N GLY A 7 6.45 -6.52 16.67
CA GLY A 7 6.05 -7.88 16.30
C GLY A 7 4.56 -8.03 15.98
N GLU A 8 3.71 -7.06 16.30
CA GLU A 8 2.31 -7.11 15.86
C GLU A 8 2.23 -7.06 14.34
N ARG A 9 1.29 -7.82 13.79
CA ARG A 9 1.11 -7.98 12.35
C ARG A 9 -0.37 -7.83 11.98
N ALA A 10 -0.60 -7.39 10.76
CA ALA A 10 -1.92 -7.36 10.15
C ALA A 10 -1.81 -7.66 8.66
N GLU A 11 -2.89 -8.15 8.07
CA GLU A 11 -2.96 -8.54 6.68
C GLU A 11 -4.28 -8.09 6.08
N ARG A 12 -4.25 -7.68 4.82
CA ARG A 12 -5.44 -7.25 4.08
C ARG A 12 -5.24 -7.55 2.61
N SER A 13 -6.32 -7.95 1.92
CA SER A 13 -6.29 -8.26 0.49
C SER A 13 -7.21 -7.33 -0.30
N MET A 14 -6.87 -7.15 -1.57
CA MET A 14 -7.65 -6.36 -2.52
C MET A 14 -7.51 -6.96 -3.91
N THR A 15 -8.62 -7.12 -4.63
CA THR A 15 -8.56 -7.43 -6.05
C THR A 15 -8.52 -6.13 -6.84
N VAL A 16 -7.51 -5.97 -7.67
CA VAL A 16 -7.31 -4.76 -8.47
C VAL A 16 -8.23 -4.78 -9.67
N THR A 17 -8.92 -3.68 -9.93
CA THR A 17 -9.90 -3.54 -11.02
C THR A 17 -9.58 -2.34 -11.88
N ASP A 18 -10.08 -2.35 -13.14
CA ASP A 18 -10.01 -1.20 -14.03
C ASP A 18 -10.74 0.03 -13.46
N GLU A 19 -11.81 -0.19 -12.68
CA GLU A 19 -12.51 0.91 -12.01
C GLU A 19 -11.62 1.63 -11.01
N GLN A 20 -10.79 0.91 -10.28
CA GLN A 20 -9.84 1.50 -9.34
C GLN A 20 -8.75 2.27 -10.07
N ILE A 21 -8.26 1.74 -11.18
CA ILE A 21 -7.26 2.42 -12.02
C ILE A 21 -7.84 3.73 -12.55
N GLU A 22 -9.07 3.70 -13.06
CA GLU A 22 -9.76 4.91 -13.53
C GLU A 22 -10.00 5.91 -12.39
N ALA A 23 -10.39 5.43 -11.21
CA ALA A 23 -10.60 6.29 -10.05
C ALA A 23 -9.31 7.00 -9.64
N PHE A 24 -8.18 6.28 -9.65
CA PHE A 24 -6.89 6.88 -9.34
C PHE A 24 -6.45 7.88 -10.41
N ALA A 25 -6.70 7.59 -11.69
CA ALA A 25 -6.40 8.54 -12.76
C ALA A 25 -7.20 9.84 -12.61
N ARG A 26 -8.46 9.76 -12.21
CA ARG A 26 -9.29 10.94 -11.93
C ARG A 26 -8.79 11.71 -10.73
N LEU A 27 -8.36 11.01 -9.69
CA LEU A 27 -7.80 11.63 -8.48
C LEU A 27 -6.50 12.37 -8.77
N SER A 28 -5.59 11.73 -9.49
CA SER A 28 -4.19 12.19 -9.65
C SER A 28 -3.93 12.95 -10.93
N GLY A 29 -4.73 12.73 -11.97
CA GLY A 29 -4.45 13.19 -13.32
C GLY A 29 -3.49 12.30 -14.09
N ASP A 30 -3.04 11.17 -13.52
CA ASP A 30 -2.10 10.26 -14.16
C ASP A 30 -2.84 9.34 -15.14
N ARG A 31 -2.83 9.71 -16.42
CA ARG A 31 -3.41 8.95 -17.52
C ARG A 31 -2.33 8.40 -18.45
N ASN A 32 -1.17 8.08 -17.90
CA ASN A 32 -0.12 7.43 -18.67
C ASN A 32 -0.68 6.20 -19.39
N PRO A 33 -0.49 6.09 -20.72
CA PRO A 33 -1.07 4.99 -21.50
C PRO A 33 -0.68 3.58 -21.02
N VAL A 34 0.39 3.44 -20.25
CA VAL A 34 0.75 2.13 -19.69
C VAL A 34 -0.36 1.57 -18.76
N HIS A 35 -1.23 2.43 -18.24
CA HIS A 35 -2.32 2.03 -17.36
C HIS A 35 -3.64 1.78 -18.10
N PHE A 36 -3.73 2.10 -19.40
CA PHE A 36 -4.99 2.07 -20.14
C PHE A 36 -4.91 1.40 -21.50
N ASP A 37 -3.74 1.31 -22.10
CA ASP A 37 -3.54 0.85 -23.48
C ASP A 37 -2.66 -0.40 -23.49
N ASP A 38 -3.28 -1.55 -23.78
CA ASP A 38 -2.55 -2.83 -23.86
C ASP A 38 -1.46 -2.81 -24.92
N GLY A 39 -1.73 -2.20 -26.05
CA GLY A 39 -0.75 -2.10 -27.15
C GLY A 39 0.48 -1.29 -26.71
N PHE A 40 0.26 -0.16 -26.05
CA PHE A 40 1.34 0.64 -25.52
C PHE A 40 2.15 -0.14 -24.47
N ALA A 41 1.44 -0.78 -23.54
CA ALA A 41 2.09 -1.57 -22.48
C ALA A 41 2.95 -2.68 -23.05
N ARG A 42 2.47 -3.39 -24.08
CA ARG A 42 3.23 -4.45 -24.75
C ARG A 42 4.48 -3.92 -25.45
N ARG A 43 4.39 -2.74 -26.06
CA ARG A 43 5.55 -2.12 -26.72
C ARG A 43 6.66 -1.75 -25.75
N ILE A 44 6.34 -1.54 -24.48
CA ILE A 44 7.34 -1.24 -23.45
C ILE A 44 7.65 -2.42 -22.53
N GLY A 45 7.19 -3.63 -22.90
CA GLY A 45 7.64 -4.89 -22.28
C GLY A 45 6.70 -5.53 -21.27
N PHE A 46 5.45 -5.08 -21.17
CA PHE A 46 4.45 -5.72 -20.31
C PHE A 46 3.46 -6.56 -21.12
N ASP A 47 2.76 -7.47 -20.46
CA ASP A 47 1.79 -8.36 -21.11
C ASP A 47 0.47 -7.66 -21.43
N GLY A 48 0.23 -6.51 -20.86
CA GLY A 48 -0.95 -5.67 -21.03
C GLY A 48 -0.86 -4.51 -20.05
N HIS A 49 -1.89 -3.66 -20.01
CA HIS A 49 -1.86 -2.50 -19.13
C HIS A 49 -1.78 -2.90 -17.66
N ILE A 50 -1.13 -2.07 -16.88
CA ILE A 50 -0.82 -2.34 -15.48
C ILE A 50 -1.40 -1.23 -14.60
N ALA A 51 -1.63 -1.56 -13.33
CA ALA A 51 -2.07 -0.58 -12.34
C ALA A 51 -0.94 0.40 -12.01
N HIS A 52 -1.32 1.63 -11.64
CA HIS A 52 -0.39 2.58 -11.06
C HIS A 52 0.22 1.98 -9.79
N GLY A 53 1.50 2.23 -9.56
CA GLY A 53 2.13 1.84 -8.29
C GLY A 53 1.37 2.39 -7.08
N ALA A 54 0.82 3.60 -7.19
CA ALA A 54 0.03 4.21 -6.12
C ALA A 54 -1.28 3.47 -5.84
N VAL A 55 -1.90 2.81 -6.83
CA VAL A 55 -3.06 1.94 -6.60
C VAL A 55 -2.65 0.76 -5.73
N THR A 56 -1.54 0.11 -6.07
CA THR A 56 -0.99 -0.99 -5.28
C THR A 56 -0.66 -0.53 -3.85
N ALA A 57 0.01 0.61 -3.72
CA ALA A 57 0.39 1.15 -2.41
C ALA A 57 -0.81 1.61 -1.58
N SER A 58 -1.97 1.91 -2.20
CA SER A 58 -3.17 2.31 -1.47
C SER A 58 -3.67 1.23 -0.51
N LEU A 59 -3.35 -0.04 -0.80
CA LEU A 59 -3.66 -1.14 0.12
C LEU A 59 -2.95 -0.94 1.46
N LEU A 60 -1.72 -0.44 1.45
CA LEU A 60 -0.96 -0.16 2.67
C LEU A 60 -1.60 0.98 3.48
N SER A 61 -2.17 1.97 2.81
CA SER A 61 -2.88 3.05 3.48
C SER A 61 -4.11 2.54 4.24
N ALA A 62 -4.91 1.67 3.60
CA ALA A 62 -6.07 1.06 4.24
C ALA A 62 -5.66 0.17 5.42
N LEU A 63 -4.64 -0.66 5.21
CA LEU A 63 -4.13 -1.57 6.23
C LEU A 63 -3.63 -0.81 7.45
N LEU A 64 -2.88 0.26 7.23
CA LEU A 64 -2.33 1.09 8.28
C LEU A 64 -3.42 1.88 9.03
N GLY A 65 -4.32 2.49 8.28
CA GLY A 65 -5.34 3.36 8.87
C GLY A 65 -6.49 2.62 9.54
N MET A 66 -6.78 1.38 9.10
CA MET A 66 -7.93 0.62 9.60
C MET A 66 -7.52 -0.55 10.49
N ASP A 67 -6.37 -1.18 10.23
CA ASP A 67 -6.04 -2.46 10.86
C ASP A 67 -4.86 -2.37 11.83
N LEU A 68 -3.73 -1.74 11.42
CA LEU A 68 -2.51 -1.68 12.25
C LEU A 68 -1.66 -0.46 11.88
N PRO A 69 -1.49 0.54 12.72
CA PRO A 69 -2.03 0.69 14.08
C PRO A 69 -3.54 0.99 14.12
N GLY A 70 -4.18 1.36 13.00
CA GLY A 70 -5.59 1.65 12.94
C GLY A 70 -5.91 3.12 13.22
N PRO A 71 -7.17 3.40 13.60
CA PRO A 71 -7.62 4.79 13.81
C PRO A 71 -6.72 5.56 14.76
N GLY A 72 -6.40 6.79 14.39
CA GLY A 72 -5.47 7.65 15.10
C GLY A 72 -4.07 7.67 14.51
N SER A 73 -3.78 6.79 13.55
CA SER A 73 -2.50 6.79 12.84
C SER A 73 -2.47 7.91 11.78
N VAL A 74 -1.37 8.65 11.77
CA VAL A 74 -1.12 9.72 10.81
C VAL A 74 0.18 9.39 10.08
N PHE A 75 0.12 9.31 8.76
CA PHE A 75 1.30 9.01 7.96
C PHE A 75 2.34 10.13 8.10
N LEU A 76 3.56 9.74 8.41
CA LEU A 76 4.73 10.63 8.39
C LEU A 76 5.63 10.35 7.20
N GLU A 77 5.83 9.06 6.86
CA GLU A 77 6.75 8.66 5.81
C GLU A 77 6.33 7.33 5.23
N GLN A 78 6.47 7.18 3.91
CA GLN A 78 6.39 5.87 3.28
C GLN A 78 7.53 5.74 2.28
N ARG A 79 8.23 4.61 2.34
CA ARG A 79 9.21 4.20 1.34
C ARG A 79 8.75 2.88 0.77
N VAL A 80 8.41 2.86 -0.51
CA VAL A 80 7.87 1.68 -1.17
C VAL A 80 8.68 1.42 -2.44
N ARG A 81 9.14 0.18 -2.61
CA ARG A 81 9.76 -0.30 -3.84
C ARG A 81 8.77 -1.17 -4.56
N PHE A 82 8.64 -0.97 -5.87
CA PHE A 82 7.80 -1.77 -6.74
C PHE A 82 8.66 -2.80 -7.45
N LEU A 83 8.39 -4.07 -7.23
CA LEU A 83 9.24 -5.19 -7.66
C LEU A 83 8.68 -5.92 -8.86
N ALA A 84 7.38 -5.83 -9.10
CA ALA A 84 6.69 -6.47 -10.21
C ALA A 84 5.40 -5.69 -10.54
N PRO A 85 4.95 -5.71 -11.80
CA PRO A 85 3.70 -5.06 -12.18
C PRO A 85 2.49 -5.77 -11.57
N VAL A 86 1.44 -5.00 -11.30
CA VAL A 86 0.13 -5.51 -10.88
C VAL A 86 -0.86 -5.22 -11.99
N ARG A 87 -1.62 -6.22 -12.39
CA ARG A 87 -2.59 -6.11 -13.48
C ARG A 87 -4.02 -6.15 -12.95
N PRO A 88 -4.97 -5.56 -13.70
CA PRO A 88 -6.39 -5.77 -13.38
C PRO A 88 -6.71 -7.26 -13.28
N GLY A 89 -7.44 -7.64 -12.25
CA GLY A 89 -7.75 -9.03 -11.94
C GLY A 89 -6.81 -9.68 -10.92
N ASP A 90 -5.65 -9.11 -10.69
CA ASP A 90 -4.75 -9.61 -9.65
C ASP A 90 -5.34 -9.35 -8.26
N THR A 91 -5.21 -10.34 -7.38
CA THR A 91 -5.50 -10.17 -5.97
C THR A 91 -4.20 -9.99 -5.22
N ILE A 92 -4.03 -8.84 -4.62
CA ILE A 92 -2.83 -8.51 -3.84
C ILE A 92 -3.14 -8.56 -2.36
N THR A 93 -2.18 -9.06 -1.60
CA THR A 93 -2.27 -9.18 -0.14
C THR A 93 -1.12 -8.41 0.47
N GLY A 94 -1.47 -7.43 1.30
CA GLY A 94 -0.50 -6.63 2.05
C GLY A 94 -0.36 -7.15 3.47
N THR A 95 0.86 -7.12 3.97
CA THR A 95 1.19 -7.46 5.35
C THR A 95 1.99 -6.32 5.96
N LEU A 96 1.59 -5.91 7.16
CA LEU A 96 2.37 -4.98 7.99
C LEU A 96 2.87 -5.69 9.23
N GLU A 97 4.08 -5.34 9.64
CA GLU A 97 4.64 -5.79 10.91
C GLU A 97 5.29 -4.59 11.60
N VAL A 98 4.96 -4.38 12.87
CA VAL A 98 5.59 -3.33 13.68
C VAL A 98 7.02 -3.75 13.97
N THR A 99 7.99 -2.93 13.54
CA THR A 99 9.42 -3.21 13.74
C THR A 99 10.06 -2.30 14.78
N LYS A 100 9.47 -1.14 15.04
CA LYS A 100 10.01 -0.19 16.01
C LYS A 100 8.90 0.68 16.59
N VAL A 101 8.96 0.92 17.89
CA VAL A 101 8.13 1.90 18.59
C VAL A 101 9.07 2.79 19.40
N ARG A 102 9.01 4.10 19.16
CA ARG A 102 9.86 5.03 19.91
C ARG A 102 9.43 5.10 21.37
N PRO A 103 10.39 5.09 22.32
CA PRO A 103 10.06 5.17 23.75
C PRO A 103 9.64 6.56 24.21
N ASP A 104 10.01 7.61 23.45
CA ASP A 104 9.82 9.01 23.82
C ASP A 104 8.65 9.69 23.10
N LYS A 105 8.16 9.10 22.01
CA LYS A 105 7.08 9.65 21.17
C LYS A 105 6.23 8.52 20.62
N PRO A 106 4.94 8.77 20.35
CA PRO A 106 4.07 7.74 19.76
C PRO A 106 4.32 7.59 18.26
N ILE A 107 5.55 7.29 17.88
CA ILE A 107 5.97 7.07 16.50
C ILE A 107 6.29 5.60 16.31
N VAL A 108 5.64 5.00 15.31
CA VAL A 108 5.69 3.57 15.02
C VAL A 108 6.25 3.38 13.61
N THR A 109 7.20 2.47 13.48
CA THR A 109 7.74 2.03 12.19
C THR A 109 7.23 0.64 11.88
N LEU A 110 6.77 0.43 10.65
CA LEU A 110 6.23 -0.85 10.20
C LEU A 110 6.91 -1.27 8.90
N ARG A 111 7.20 -2.56 8.80
CA ARG A 111 7.64 -3.16 7.54
C ARG A 111 6.42 -3.58 6.75
N ALA A 112 6.42 -3.29 5.44
CA ALA A 112 5.33 -3.59 4.53
C ALA A 112 5.79 -4.56 3.44
N GLU A 113 4.94 -5.52 3.10
CA GLU A 113 5.12 -6.41 1.98
C GLU A 113 3.79 -6.59 1.26
N ILE A 114 3.81 -6.64 -0.07
CA ILE A 114 2.63 -6.92 -0.89
C ILE A 114 2.99 -8.03 -1.86
N ALA A 115 2.16 -9.08 -1.89
CA ALA A 115 2.31 -10.20 -2.82
C ALA A 115 1.04 -10.39 -3.63
N ASN A 116 1.16 -10.94 -4.85
CA ASN A 116 0.02 -11.29 -5.68
C ASN A 116 -0.52 -12.69 -5.34
N GLN A 117 -1.54 -13.14 -6.08
CA GLN A 117 -2.19 -14.43 -5.86
C GLN A 117 -1.26 -15.63 -6.09
N ALA A 118 -0.19 -15.44 -6.84
CA ALA A 118 0.83 -16.48 -7.07
C ALA A 118 1.91 -16.51 -5.99
N GLY A 119 1.80 -15.63 -4.98
CA GLY A 119 2.81 -15.49 -3.94
C GLY A 119 4.04 -14.69 -4.35
N ALA A 120 4.05 -14.10 -5.54
CA ALA A 120 5.15 -13.25 -5.97
C ALA A 120 5.07 -11.90 -5.29
N ARG A 121 6.20 -11.44 -4.75
CA ARG A 121 6.27 -10.12 -4.11
C ARG A 121 6.22 -9.04 -5.18
N VAL A 122 5.25 -8.15 -5.08
CA VAL A 122 5.05 -7.05 -6.04
C VAL A 122 5.53 -5.71 -5.49
N ALA A 123 5.59 -5.57 -4.18
CA ALA A 123 6.13 -4.38 -3.53
C ALA A 123 6.60 -4.70 -2.11
N ASP A 124 7.52 -3.91 -1.60
CA ASP A 124 7.88 -3.90 -0.18
C ASP A 124 8.29 -2.50 0.25
N GLY A 125 8.38 -2.28 1.54
CA GLY A 125 8.81 -0.99 2.03
C GLY A 125 8.71 -0.85 3.54
N GLU A 126 8.80 0.41 3.95
CA GLU A 126 8.75 0.80 5.35
C GLU A 126 7.85 2.01 5.51
N LEU A 127 7.00 1.98 6.53
CA LEU A 127 6.05 3.02 6.84
C LEU A 127 6.35 3.58 8.22
N VAL A 128 6.21 4.89 8.39
CA VAL A 128 6.37 5.55 9.68
C VAL A 128 5.10 6.36 9.97
N VAL A 129 4.53 6.17 11.13
CA VAL A 129 3.29 6.84 11.52
C VAL A 129 3.40 7.45 12.91
N LEU A 130 2.64 8.54 13.10
CA LEU A 130 2.42 9.15 14.41
C LEU A 130 1.05 8.70 14.89
N MET A 131 0.97 8.24 16.16
CA MET A 131 -0.30 7.93 16.78
C MET A 131 -0.88 9.16 17.47
N ARG A 132 -2.11 9.52 17.11
CA ARG A 132 -2.85 10.61 17.73
C ARG A 132 -4.12 10.11 18.40
N ASP A 133 -4.28 10.45 19.65
CA ASP A 133 -5.47 10.09 20.42
C ASP A 133 -6.45 11.28 20.38
N PRO A 134 -7.66 11.11 19.82
CA PRO A 134 -8.63 12.20 19.79
C PRO A 134 -9.06 12.66 21.18
N ALA A 135 -8.92 11.80 22.21
CA ALA A 135 -9.22 12.17 23.60
C ALA A 135 -8.10 12.97 24.27
N ALA A 136 -6.89 13.00 23.70
CA ALA A 136 -5.76 13.73 24.22
C ALA A 136 -5.76 15.22 23.83
N GLY A 137 -6.75 15.64 23.08
CA GLY A 137 -7.11 17.00 22.76
C GLY A 137 -6.15 17.86 22.10
#